data_9285c4fb2932cf61783709dc9ce91ea6
#
_entry.id   9285c4fb2932cf61783709dc9ce91ea6
#
_cell.length_a   1.000
_cell.length_b   1.000
_cell.length_c   1.000
_cell.angle_alpha   90.00
_cell.angle_beta   90.00
_cell.angle_gamma   90.00
#
_symmetry.space_group_name_H-M   'P 1'
#
loop_
_entity.id
_entity.type
_entity.pdbx_description
1 polymer ?
#
loop_
_entity_poly.entity_id
_entity_poly.type
_entity_poly.pdbx_seq_one_letter_code
_entity_poly.pdbx_strand_id
1 'polypeptide(L)'
;MENITFGFQGGRKSRLNDPPDSYAKDFFYTYHLFKSNFNNVNIIEFKNSNSSIKKSLFSFLRYLTTIPFYCEQVLNKKNKDIIKKTNNLICVNQRVSFSLMPYTIYRSLTGKINVSVFIMGLFLDQKRHFIRTILRHFFIYIFCFSNKNLIFLSKEELNFAKKKYSKFKHKFHFLPFSIDTDFWKSNKSFDKKDKIIFVGNDEKRDFEFLKNLPKNLPNLEFVLVSKFLTENDFKETNNTKVINGVWSDKILTDVELKNLYDTALMSLIPLKDSYQPSGQSVALQSMAMKVPVLITDTKGFWQKDCFSDSENIFFMEENTTKYWIERINYFIENKNILRNVSINAEKLVLENYNLEIFFNNLKKIISN
;
A
#
# COMPACT_ATOMS: atom_id res chain seq x y z
N MET A 1 -10.95 7.37 24.25
CA MET A 1 -11.12 6.23 23.30
C MET A 1 -10.95 4.95 24.09
N GLU A 2 -12.00 4.18 24.31
CA GLU A 2 -11.90 3.12 25.31
C GLU A 2 -11.41 1.78 24.73
N ASN A 3 -11.99 1.30 23.67
CA ASN A 3 -11.62 0.00 23.08
C ASN A 3 -11.40 0.13 21.57
N ILE A 4 -10.14 0.07 21.16
CA ILE A 4 -9.73 0.17 19.76
C ILE A 4 -9.41 -1.22 19.23
N THR A 5 -9.86 -1.52 18.03
CA THR A 5 -9.50 -2.79 17.36
C THR A 5 -9.00 -2.49 15.95
N PHE A 6 -7.84 -3.05 15.61
CA PHE A 6 -7.33 -3.05 14.25
C PHE A 6 -7.74 -4.33 13.54
N GLY A 7 -8.35 -4.18 12.37
CA GLY A 7 -8.66 -5.29 11.47
C GLY A 7 -7.60 -5.37 10.37
N PHE A 8 -6.87 -6.49 10.31
CA PHE A 8 -5.79 -6.73 9.36
C PHE A 8 -6.11 -7.90 8.41
N GLN A 9 -5.46 -7.88 7.25
CA GLN A 9 -5.22 -9.10 6.48
C GLN A 9 -4.15 -9.96 7.17
N GLY A 10 -3.83 -11.13 6.64
CA GLY A 10 -2.86 -12.04 7.25
C GLY A 10 -1.43 -11.49 7.37
N GLY A 11 -0.63 -12.10 8.25
CA GLY A 11 0.80 -11.90 8.37
C GLY A 11 1.27 -10.91 9.45
N ARG A 12 0.37 -10.08 10.05
CA ARG A 12 0.78 -9.08 11.05
C ARG A 12 1.05 -9.71 12.42
N LYS A 13 0.18 -10.61 12.87
CA LYS A 13 0.37 -11.27 14.18
C LYS A 13 1.65 -12.09 14.26
N SER A 14 2.05 -12.72 13.18
CA SER A 14 3.31 -13.46 13.14
C SER A 14 4.51 -12.53 13.28
N ARG A 15 4.48 -11.36 12.64
CA ARG A 15 5.55 -10.36 12.74
C ARG A 15 5.63 -9.68 14.12
N LEU A 16 4.52 -9.58 14.85
CA LEU A 16 4.55 -9.06 16.23
C LEU A 16 5.32 -9.96 17.22
N ASN A 17 5.60 -11.19 16.84
CA ASN A 17 6.45 -12.10 17.62
C ASN A 17 7.94 -12.00 17.24
N ASP A 18 8.26 -11.32 16.15
CA ASP A 18 9.64 -11.07 15.73
C ASP A 18 10.26 -9.94 16.58
N PRO A 19 11.59 -9.85 16.69
CA PRO A 19 12.24 -8.72 17.38
C PRO A 19 11.78 -7.37 16.80
N PRO A 20 11.53 -6.33 17.61
CA PRO A 20 10.94 -5.07 17.16
C PRO A 20 11.73 -4.35 16.06
N ASP A 21 13.05 -4.54 16.01
CA ASP A 21 13.94 -3.89 15.03
C ASP A 21 14.17 -4.74 13.77
N SER A 22 13.57 -5.94 13.70
CA SER A 22 13.72 -6.84 12.56
C SER A 22 12.71 -6.61 11.44
N TYR A 23 11.73 -5.73 11.64
CA TYR A 23 10.70 -5.43 10.65
C TYR A 23 10.23 -3.97 10.71
N ALA A 24 9.85 -3.43 9.56
CA ALA A 24 9.23 -2.11 9.44
C ALA A 24 7.78 -2.11 9.92
N LYS A 25 7.37 -1.04 10.59
CA LYS A 25 6.01 -0.91 11.14
C LYS A 25 5.00 -0.28 10.17
N ASP A 26 5.38 -0.04 8.92
CA ASP A 26 4.57 0.63 7.89
C ASP A 26 3.16 0.02 7.74
N PHE A 27 3.11 -1.32 7.51
CA PHE A 27 1.87 -2.04 7.25
C PHE A 27 1.04 -2.37 8.49
N PHE A 28 1.46 -1.85 9.65
CA PHE A 28 0.67 -1.89 10.88
C PHE A 28 -0.20 -0.64 11.06
N TYR A 29 -0.13 0.34 10.15
CA TYR A 29 -0.97 1.54 10.17
C TYR A 29 -0.99 2.19 11.56
N THR A 30 0.19 2.36 12.15
CA THR A 30 0.42 2.93 13.49
C THR A 30 -0.18 2.15 14.67
N TYR A 31 -0.54 0.87 14.49
CA TYR A 31 -1.00 0.02 15.59
C TYR A 31 -0.07 0.08 16.82
N HIS A 32 1.24 0.08 16.61
CA HIS A 32 2.23 0.15 17.70
C HIS A 32 2.08 1.44 18.53
N LEU A 33 1.90 2.59 17.87
CA LEU A 33 1.67 3.86 18.53
C LEU A 33 0.31 3.91 19.24
N PHE A 34 -0.72 3.32 18.66
CA PHE A 34 -1.98 3.17 19.39
C PHE A 34 -1.82 2.30 20.62
N LYS A 35 -1.10 1.17 20.53
CA LYS A 35 -0.89 0.25 21.65
C LYS A 35 -0.10 0.86 22.77
N SER A 36 0.87 1.75 22.50
CA SER A 36 1.63 2.48 23.53
C SER A 36 0.84 3.61 24.18
N ASN A 37 -0.13 4.21 23.47
CA ASN A 37 -0.90 5.35 23.96
C ASN A 37 -2.28 5.00 24.53
N PHE A 38 -2.77 3.76 24.35
CA PHE A 38 -4.12 3.34 24.78
C PHE A 38 -4.09 1.94 25.42
N ASN A 39 -4.77 1.76 26.54
CA ASN A 39 -4.75 0.50 27.32
C ASN A 39 -5.39 -0.68 26.62
N ASN A 40 -6.44 -0.44 25.80
CA ASN A 40 -7.28 -1.50 25.23
C ASN A 40 -7.22 -1.50 23.70
N VAL A 41 -6.10 -1.98 23.14
CA VAL A 41 -5.92 -2.10 21.68
C VAL A 41 -5.82 -3.57 21.28
N ASN A 42 -6.76 -4.01 20.43
CA ASN A 42 -6.89 -5.39 19.98
C ASN A 42 -6.60 -5.54 18.49
N ILE A 43 -6.35 -6.78 18.05
CA ILE A 43 -6.17 -7.14 16.65
C ILE A 43 -7.16 -8.25 16.24
N ILE A 44 -7.84 -8.03 15.13
CA ILE A 44 -8.50 -9.05 14.34
C ILE A 44 -7.72 -9.24 13.04
N GLU A 45 -7.40 -10.48 12.71
CA GLU A 45 -6.65 -10.82 11.50
C GLU A 45 -7.31 -11.97 10.75
N PHE A 46 -7.24 -11.93 9.43
CA PHE A 46 -7.72 -12.99 8.57
C PHE A 46 -6.96 -14.29 8.83
N LYS A 47 -7.68 -15.40 8.83
CA LYS A 47 -7.12 -16.75 8.90
C LYS A 47 -7.70 -17.60 7.78
N ASN A 48 -6.89 -18.54 7.28
CA ASN A 48 -7.41 -19.51 6.33
C ASN A 48 -8.59 -20.28 6.94
N SER A 49 -9.69 -20.34 6.20
CA SER A 49 -10.87 -21.13 6.61
C SER A 49 -10.72 -22.57 6.15
N ASN A 50 -11.06 -23.52 7.00
CA ASN A 50 -11.06 -24.96 6.65
C ASN A 50 -12.42 -25.40 6.05
N SER A 51 -13.46 -24.54 6.10
CA SER A 51 -14.80 -24.88 5.60
C SER A 51 -14.91 -24.64 4.09
N SER A 52 -15.01 -25.70 3.30
CA SER A 52 -15.23 -25.65 1.85
C SER A 52 -16.56 -25.01 1.47
N ILE A 53 -17.63 -25.32 2.20
CA ILE A 53 -18.98 -24.77 1.96
C ILE A 53 -19.00 -23.25 2.13
N LYS A 54 -18.42 -22.73 3.22
CA LYS A 54 -18.33 -21.27 3.44
C LYS A 54 -17.50 -20.61 2.36
N LYS A 55 -16.37 -21.21 1.96
CA LYS A 55 -15.52 -20.70 0.85
C LYS A 55 -16.31 -20.60 -0.45
N SER A 56 -17.07 -21.63 -0.80
CA SER A 56 -17.88 -21.66 -2.03
C SER A 56 -18.96 -20.58 -2.01
N LEU A 57 -19.73 -20.46 -0.92
CA LEU A 57 -20.78 -19.46 -0.76
C LEU A 57 -20.23 -18.02 -0.91
N PHE A 58 -19.18 -17.67 -0.17
CA PHE A 58 -18.61 -16.32 -0.24
C PHE A 58 -17.87 -16.08 -1.56
N SER A 59 -17.32 -17.11 -2.20
CA SER A 59 -16.75 -17.01 -3.55
C SER A 59 -17.83 -16.67 -4.58
N PHE A 60 -19.00 -17.31 -4.50
CA PHE A 60 -20.14 -16.97 -5.35
C PHE A 60 -20.63 -15.54 -5.11
N LEU A 61 -20.73 -15.10 -3.86
CA LEU A 61 -21.10 -13.71 -3.55
C LEU A 61 -20.07 -12.70 -4.09
N ARG A 62 -18.77 -12.98 -3.97
CA ARG A 62 -17.71 -12.15 -4.57
C ARG A 62 -17.84 -12.09 -6.10
N TYR A 63 -18.09 -13.23 -6.72
CA TYR A 63 -18.30 -13.29 -8.18
C TYR A 63 -19.51 -12.44 -8.60
N LEU A 64 -20.63 -12.58 -7.91
CA LEU A 64 -21.87 -11.88 -8.28
C LEU A 64 -21.80 -10.37 -8.00
N THR A 65 -21.28 -9.97 -6.87
CA THR A 65 -21.28 -8.57 -6.39
C THR A 65 -20.01 -7.81 -6.75
N THR A 66 -18.91 -8.51 -7.07
CA THR A 66 -17.55 -7.97 -7.18
C THR A 66 -17.06 -7.24 -5.91
N ILE A 67 -17.68 -7.51 -4.78
CA ILE A 67 -17.31 -6.97 -3.47
C ILE A 67 -16.40 -7.99 -2.75
N PRO A 68 -15.34 -7.54 -2.05
CA PRO A 68 -14.38 -8.45 -1.44
C PRO A 68 -14.87 -9.03 -0.11
N PHE A 69 -15.96 -9.81 -0.12
CA PHE A 69 -16.48 -10.55 1.03
C PHE A 69 -15.64 -11.81 1.31
N TYR A 70 -14.75 -11.75 2.28
CA TYR A 70 -13.96 -12.88 2.78
C TYR A 70 -14.37 -13.23 4.20
N CYS A 71 -15.68 -13.26 4.42
CA CYS A 71 -16.28 -13.51 5.74
C CYS A 71 -15.84 -14.85 6.33
N GLU A 72 -15.60 -15.86 5.49
CA GLU A 72 -15.11 -17.17 5.89
C GLU A 72 -13.73 -17.13 6.58
N GLN A 73 -12.95 -16.08 6.36
CA GLN A 73 -11.61 -15.93 6.94
C GLN A 73 -11.62 -15.19 8.29
N VAL A 74 -12.72 -14.53 8.65
CA VAL A 74 -12.73 -13.63 9.81
C VAL A 74 -13.92 -13.82 10.74
N LEU A 75 -15.05 -14.41 10.28
CA LEU A 75 -16.23 -14.62 11.10
C LEU A 75 -16.08 -15.89 11.98
N ASN A 76 -15.75 -15.66 13.25
CA ASN A 76 -15.68 -16.70 14.29
C ASN A 76 -16.08 -16.13 15.66
N LYS A 77 -16.31 -17.00 16.66
CA LYS A 77 -16.76 -16.60 18.00
C LYS A 77 -15.80 -15.60 18.66
N LYS A 78 -14.48 -15.86 18.61
CA LYS A 78 -13.46 -15.00 19.21
C LYS A 78 -13.52 -13.57 18.65
N ASN A 79 -13.57 -13.41 17.31
CA ASN A 79 -13.63 -12.10 16.66
C ASN A 79 -14.98 -11.41 16.95
N LYS A 80 -16.09 -12.16 17.01
CA LYS A 80 -17.40 -11.63 17.43
C LYS A 80 -17.34 -11.02 18.84
N ASP A 81 -16.69 -11.71 19.78
CA ASP A 81 -16.58 -11.25 21.16
C ASP A 81 -15.65 -10.03 21.29
N ILE A 82 -14.59 -9.95 20.49
CA ILE A 82 -13.76 -8.73 20.38
C ILE A 82 -14.62 -7.56 19.85
N ILE A 83 -15.34 -7.75 18.74
CA ILE A 83 -16.17 -6.69 18.13
C ILE A 83 -17.24 -6.20 19.09
N LYS A 84 -17.86 -7.08 19.90
CA LYS A 84 -18.85 -6.67 20.91
C LYS A 84 -18.31 -5.65 21.91
N LYS A 85 -17.02 -5.71 22.23
CA LYS A 85 -16.34 -4.81 23.19
C LYS A 85 -15.70 -3.60 22.50
N THR A 86 -15.61 -3.59 21.18
CA THR A 86 -14.94 -2.54 20.39
C THR A 86 -15.81 -1.30 20.29
N ASN A 87 -15.23 -0.11 20.54
CA ASN A 87 -15.82 1.19 20.28
C ASN A 87 -15.33 1.77 18.95
N ASN A 88 -14.05 1.63 18.65
CA ASN A 88 -13.43 2.10 17.40
C ASN A 88 -12.76 0.95 16.68
N LEU A 89 -13.25 0.60 15.49
CA LEU A 89 -12.67 -0.39 14.60
C LEU A 89 -11.97 0.30 13.43
N ILE A 90 -10.68 0.04 13.28
CA ILE A 90 -9.85 0.56 12.19
C ILE A 90 -9.55 -0.60 11.23
N CYS A 91 -10.13 -0.59 10.04
CA CYS A 91 -9.91 -1.60 9.01
C CYS A 91 -8.86 -1.10 8.02
N VAL A 92 -7.76 -1.82 7.87
CA VAL A 92 -6.62 -1.42 7.00
C VAL A 92 -6.93 -1.45 5.50
N ASN A 93 -8.07 -1.97 5.11
CA ASN A 93 -8.63 -1.83 3.76
C ASN A 93 -10.11 -2.22 3.73
N GLN A 94 -10.77 -1.93 2.60
CA GLN A 94 -12.19 -2.25 2.38
C GLN A 94 -12.48 -3.76 2.45
N ARG A 95 -11.52 -4.63 2.08
CA ARG A 95 -11.70 -6.09 2.15
C ARG A 95 -11.97 -6.55 3.58
N VAL A 96 -11.21 -6.02 4.54
CA VAL A 96 -11.39 -6.32 5.97
C VAL A 96 -12.73 -5.81 6.47
N SER A 97 -13.10 -4.57 6.14
CA SER A 97 -14.36 -3.97 6.58
C SER A 97 -15.58 -4.71 6.02
N PHE A 98 -15.64 -4.99 4.72
CA PHE A 98 -16.72 -5.78 4.13
C PHE A 98 -16.86 -7.16 4.77
N SER A 99 -15.74 -7.81 5.08
CA SER A 99 -15.75 -9.15 5.67
C SER A 99 -16.20 -9.16 7.14
N LEU A 100 -16.01 -8.04 7.86
CA LEU A 100 -16.49 -7.87 9.24
C LEU A 100 -17.90 -7.28 9.31
N MET A 101 -18.46 -6.80 8.19
CA MET A 101 -19.75 -6.11 8.15
C MET A 101 -20.89 -6.91 8.83
N PRO A 102 -20.99 -8.26 8.72
CA PRO A 102 -22.02 -9.02 9.45
C PRO A 102 -21.99 -8.85 10.96
N TYR A 103 -20.82 -8.50 11.54
CA TYR A 103 -20.70 -8.23 12.98
C TYR A 103 -20.81 -6.75 13.34
N THR A 104 -20.54 -5.85 12.39
CA THR A 104 -20.41 -4.42 12.66
C THR A 104 -21.61 -3.59 12.22
N ILE A 105 -22.35 -4.00 11.18
CA ILE A 105 -23.39 -3.17 10.55
C ILE A 105 -24.46 -2.69 11.55
N TYR A 106 -25.09 -3.59 12.29
CA TYR A 106 -26.11 -3.23 13.28
C TYR A 106 -25.55 -2.31 14.36
N ARG A 107 -24.35 -2.62 14.87
CA ARG A 107 -23.70 -1.82 15.92
C ARG A 107 -23.29 -0.44 15.43
N SER A 108 -22.86 -0.33 14.19
CA SER A 108 -22.51 0.94 13.57
C SER A 108 -23.73 1.82 13.35
N LEU A 109 -24.83 1.24 12.84
CA LEU A 109 -26.09 1.96 12.64
C LEU A 109 -26.72 2.45 13.95
N THR A 110 -26.49 1.72 15.05
CA THR A 110 -26.95 2.10 16.40
C THR A 110 -25.94 2.93 17.20
N GLY A 111 -24.86 3.40 16.58
CA GLY A 111 -23.85 4.25 17.23
C GLY A 111 -22.99 3.53 18.28
N LYS A 112 -23.05 2.17 18.36
CA LYS A 112 -22.32 1.37 19.36
C LYS A 112 -20.88 1.05 18.93
N ILE A 113 -20.50 1.32 17.69
CA ILE A 113 -19.15 1.15 17.16
C ILE A 113 -18.90 2.17 16.03
N ASN A 114 -17.76 2.80 16.04
CA ASN A 114 -17.27 3.62 14.95
C ASN A 114 -16.33 2.79 14.07
N VAL A 115 -16.64 2.68 12.79
CA VAL A 115 -15.80 1.95 11.82
C VAL A 115 -15.10 2.93 10.90
N SER A 116 -13.77 2.91 10.91
CA SER A 116 -12.90 3.67 10.03
C SER A 116 -12.17 2.73 9.08
N VAL A 117 -12.16 3.05 7.79
CA VAL A 117 -11.68 2.12 6.76
C VAL A 117 -10.76 2.83 5.78
N PHE A 118 -9.56 2.26 5.54
CA PHE A 118 -8.71 2.69 4.45
C PHE A 118 -9.23 2.19 3.10
N ILE A 119 -9.26 3.07 2.12
CA ILE A 119 -9.81 2.82 0.79
C ILE A 119 -8.67 2.73 -0.23
N MET A 120 -8.73 1.68 -1.05
CA MET A 120 -7.72 1.38 -2.09
C MET A 120 -8.43 0.88 -3.35
N GLY A 121 -8.84 1.79 -4.23
CA GLY A 121 -9.47 1.47 -5.51
C GLY A 121 -10.93 1.02 -5.44
N LEU A 122 -11.63 1.13 -4.29
CA LEU A 122 -13.01 0.65 -4.15
C LEU A 122 -14.00 1.40 -5.06
N PHE A 123 -13.84 2.71 -5.16
CA PHE A 123 -14.79 3.60 -5.84
C PHE A 123 -14.53 3.73 -7.34
N LEU A 124 -13.41 3.25 -7.82
CA LEU A 124 -13.02 3.36 -9.21
C LEU A 124 -13.91 2.50 -10.12
N ASP A 125 -14.22 3.05 -11.29
CA ASP A 125 -15.02 2.35 -12.28
C ASP A 125 -14.18 1.25 -12.94
N GLN A 126 -14.81 0.11 -13.12
CA GLN A 126 -14.30 -1.00 -13.90
C GLN A 126 -15.42 -1.48 -14.83
N LYS A 127 -15.09 -1.81 -16.06
CA LYS A 127 -16.06 -2.39 -17.00
C LYS A 127 -16.61 -3.71 -16.43
N ARG A 128 -17.93 -3.80 -16.27
CA ARG A 128 -18.63 -4.96 -15.71
C ARG A 128 -19.99 -5.13 -16.38
N HIS A 129 -20.54 -6.35 -16.28
CA HIS A 129 -21.92 -6.61 -16.69
C HIS A 129 -22.89 -5.76 -15.83
N PHE A 130 -23.98 -5.28 -16.44
CA PHE A 130 -24.96 -4.34 -15.86
C PHE A 130 -25.46 -4.77 -14.46
N ILE A 131 -25.93 -6.02 -14.32
CA ILE A 131 -26.44 -6.53 -13.05
C ILE A 131 -25.39 -6.47 -11.93
N ARG A 132 -24.15 -6.87 -12.23
CA ARG A 132 -23.04 -6.81 -11.30
C ARG A 132 -22.70 -5.39 -10.88
N THR A 133 -22.86 -4.45 -11.79
CA THR A 133 -22.66 -3.01 -11.51
C THR A 133 -23.70 -2.51 -10.51
N ILE A 134 -24.99 -2.83 -10.72
CA ILE A 134 -26.07 -2.46 -9.78
C ILE A 134 -25.83 -3.05 -8.40
N LEU A 135 -25.57 -4.34 -8.31
CA LEU A 135 -25.31 -5.02 -7.02
C LEU A 135 -24.10 -4.41 -6.31
N ARG A 136 -23.03 -4.14 -7.06
CA ARG A 136 -21.85 -3.48 -6.49
C ARG A 136 -22.19 -2.12 -5.92
N HIS A 137 -22.90 -1.26 -6.66
CA HIS A 137 -23.31 0.07 -6.20
C HIS A 137 -24.19 -0.01 -4.95
N PHE A 138 -25.12 -0.94 -4.89
CA PHE A 138 -25.94 -1.18 -3.72
C PHE A 138 -25.09 -1.52 -2.47
N PHE A 139 -24.14 -2.45 -2.59
CA PHE A 139 -23.25 -2.78 -1.47
C PHE A 139 -22.28 -1.66 -1.10
N ILE A 140 -21.77 -0.90 -2.07
CA ILE A 140 -20.95 0.29 -1.79
C ILE A 140 -21.78 1.34 -1.05
N TYR A 141 -23.05 1.53 -1.39
CA TYR A 141 -23.93 2.46 -0.70
C TYR A 141 -24.15 2.06 0.76
N ILE A 142 -24.45 0.78 1.03
CA ILE A 142 -24.55 0.23 2.40
C ILE A 142 -23.24 0.42 3.15
N PHE A 143 -22.13 0.18 2.49
CA PHE A 143 -20.78 0.35 3.04
C PHE A 143 -20.50 1.81 3.46
N CYS A 144 -20.80 2.78 2.59
CA CYS A 144 -20.67 4.20 2.91
C CYS A 144 -21.61 4.61 4.06
N PHE A 145 -22.82 4.03 4.12
CA PHE A 145 -23.77 4.33 5.15
C PHE A 145 -23.31 3.79 6.52
N SER A 146 -22.83 2.55 6.57
CA SER A 146 -22.46 1.83 7.80
C SER A 146 -21.07 2.18 8.36
N ASN A 147 -20.16 2.77 7.58
CA ASN A 147 -18.86 3.19 8.07
C ASN A 147 -18.88 4.68 8.45
N LYS A 148 -18.22 5.05 9.56
CA LYS A 148 -18.12 6.44 10.01
C LYS A 148 -17.11 7.21 9.18
N ASN A 149 -15.90 6.66 9.00
CA ASN A 149 -14.80 7.32 8.30
C ASN A 149 -14.30 6.45 7.13
N LEU A 150 -14.20 7.01 5.94
CA LEU A 150 -13.64 6.41 4.74
C LEU A 150 -12.36 7.18 4.41
N ILE A 151 -11.20 6.55 4.62
CA ILE A 151 -9.89 7.18 4.59
C ILE A 151 -9.20 6.79 3.29
N PHE A 152 -8.93 7.78 2.45
CA PHE A 152 -8.29 7.61 1.14
C PHE A 152 -6.81 7.87 1.22
N LEU A 153 -6.02 7.00 0.59
CA LEU A 153 -4.56 7.13 0.50
C LEU A 153 -4.12 8.00 -0.69
N SER A 154 -5.06 8.39 -1.57
CA SER A 154 -4.81 9.24 -2.74
C SER A 154 -5.84 10.37 -2.79
N LYS A 155 -5.37 11.58 -3.11
CA LYS A 155 -6.24 12.74 -3.35
C LYS A 155 -7.12 12.53 -4.58
N GLU A 156 -6.61 11.92 -5.63
CA GLU A 156 -7.35 11.70 -6.87
C GLU A 156 -8.48 10.68 -6.67
N GLU A 157 -8.23 9.56 -5.95
CA GLU A 157 -9.31 8.63 -5.61
C GLU A 157 -10.36 9.27 -4.69
N LEU A 158 -9.92 10.11 -3.74
CA LEU A 158 -10.82 10.88 -2.88
C LEU A 158 -11.71 11.83 -3.71
N ASN A 159 -11.12 12.58 -4.64
CA ASN A 159 -11.85 13.54 -5.49
C ASN A 159 -12.88 12.81 -6.36
N PHE A 160 -12.49 11.70 -6.95
CA PHE A 160 -13.38 10.83 -7.70
C PHE A 160 -14.56 10.32 -6.83
N ALA A 161 -14.26 9.83 -5.62
CA ALA A 161 -15.28 9.35 -4.69
C ALA A 161 -16.22 10.46 -4.25
N LYS A 162 -15.72 11.66 -3.92
CA LYS A 162 -16.54 12.84 -3.55
C LYS A 162 -17.51 13.24 -4.66
N LYS A 163 -17.07 13.17 -5.93
CA LYS A 163 -17.92 13.46 -7.09
C LYS A 163 -19.01 12.40 -7.27
N LYS A 164 -18.65 11.11 -7.19
CA LYS A 164 -19.55 9.99 -7.48
C LYS A 164 -20.53 9.68 -6.35
N TYR A 165 -20.10 9.85 -5.10
CA TYR A 165 -20.88 9.55 -3.88
C TYR A 165 -20.99 10.78 -2.98
N SER A 166 -21.40 11.91 -3.57
CA SER A 166 -21.44 13.24 -2.95
C SER A 166 -22.22 13.29 -1.63
N LYS A 167 -23.27 12.46 -1.47
CA LYS A 167 -24.04 12.31 -0.23
C LYS A 167 -23.18 11.93 0.97
N PHE A 168 -22.10 11.20 0.77
CA PHE A 168 -21.21 10.70 1.81
C PHE A 168 -19.90 11.50 1.95
N LYS A 169 -19.72 12.60 1.20
CA LYS A 169 -18.47 13.37 1.17
C LYS A 169 -17.96 13.81 2.55
N HIS A 170 -18.88 14.02 3.51
CA HIS A 170 -18.55 14.39 4.90
C HIS A 170 -17.84 13.27 5.70
N LYS A 171 -17.90 12.02 5.23
CA LYS A 171 -17.20 10.86 5.81
C LYS A 171 -15.86 10.58 5.14
N PHE A 172 -15.50 11.31 4.08
CA PHE A 172 -14.33 11.04 3.24
C PHE A 172 -13.15 11.89 3.69
N HIS A 173 -12.08 11.24 4.13
CA HIS A 173 -10.87 11.86 4.64
C HIS A 173 -9.68 11.48 3.76
N PHE A 174 -8.75 12.41 3.57
CA PHE A 174 -7.45 12.11 2.98
C PHE A 174 -6.43 11.86 4.09
N LEU A 175 -5.69 10.78 3.97
CA LEU A 175 -4.54 10.48 4.80
C LEU A 175 -3.56 9.63 3.97
N PRO A 176 -2.46 10.22 3.47
CA PRO A 176 -1.50 9.49 2.65
C PRO A 176 -0.82 8.39 3.46
N PHE A 177 -0.42 7.31 2.80
CA PHE A 177 0.38 6.28 3.43
C PHE A 177 1.67 6.88 3.99
N SER A 178 2.14 6.34 5.10
CA SER A 178 3.38 6.77 5.75
C SER A 178 4.19 5.55 6.17
N ILE A 179 5.48 5.75 6.38
CA ILE A 179 6.44 4.68 6.63
C ILE A 179 7.18 4.87 7.97
N ASP A 180 7.81 3.80 8.41
CA ASP A 180 8.68 3.76 9.60
C ASP A 180 10.04 4.35 9.25
N THR A 181 10.17 5.67 9.39
CA THR A 181 11.39 6.40 9.05
C THR A 181 12.56 6.08 10.00
N ASP A 182 12.31 5.52 11.16
CA ASP A 182 13.38 5.04 12.07
C ASP A 182 13.97 3.72 11.55
N PHE A 183 13.14 2.87 10.96
CA PHE A 183 13.60 1.65 10.32
C PHE A 183 14.24 1.93 8.96
N TRP A 184 13.53 2.65 8.06
CA TRP A 184 13.99 2.99 6.71
C TRP A 184 14.92 4.21 6.75
N LYS A 185 16.16 3.99 7.14
CA LYS A 185 17.22 5.01 7.03
C LYS A 185 18.53 4.41 6.59
N SER A 186 19.25 5.10 5.71
CA SER A 186 20.53 4.72 5.18
C SER A 186 21.64 5.56 5.80
N ASN A 187 22.71 4.88 6.22
CA ASN A 187 23.97 5.53 6.62
C ASN A 187 25.05 5.41 5.52
N LYS A 188 24.71 4.78 4.37
CA LYS A 188 25.67 4.62 3.26
C LYS A 188 25.78 5.89 2.43
N SER A 189 27.00 6.19 2.01
CA SER A 189 27.25 7.25 1.04
C SER A 189 26.58 6.94 -0.29
N PHE A 190 26.03 7.95 -0.95
CA PHE A 190 25.41 7.83 -2.26
C PHE A 190 26.38 7.27 -3.32
N ASP A 191 27.67 7.62 -3.23
CA ASP A 191 28.71 7.19 -4.18
C ASP A 191 29.00 5.68 -4.17
N LYS A 192 28.54 4.97 -3.14
CA LYS A 192 28.65 3.50 -3.02
C LYS A 192 27.44 2.76 -3.55
N LYS A 193 26.49 3.46 -4.16
CA LYS A 193 25.27 2.92 -4.73
C LYS A 193 25.46 2.73 -6.25
N ASP A 194 25.20 1.53 -6.73
CA ASP A 194 25.47 1.12 -8.12
C ASP A 194 24.36 0.30 -8.78
N LYS A 195 23.36 -0.16 -8.00
CA LYS A 195 22.31 -1.08 -8.49
C LYS A 195 21.01 -0.36 -8.81
N ILE A 196 20.28 -0.88 -9.77
CA ILE A 196 18.90 -0.48 -10.05
C ILE A 196 17.96 -1.45 -9.33
N ILE A 197 17.05 -0.92 -8.53
CA ILE A 197 16.10 -1.75 -7.80
C ILE A 197 14.67 -1.56 -8.31
N PHE A 198 13.94 -2.68 -8.38
CA PHE A 198 12.48 -2.69 -8.53
C PHE A 198 11.87 -3.54 -7.42
N VAL A 199 10.81 -3.01 -6.78
CA VAL A 199 10.03 -3.75 -5.77
C VAL A 199 8.54 -3.59 -6.09
N GLY A 200 7.83 -4.71 -6.30
CA GLY A 200 6.40 -4.62 -6.57
C GLY A 200 5.70 -5.95 -6.78
N ASN A 201 4.52 -6.06 -6.14
CA ASN A 201 3.67 -7.26 -6.18
C ASN A 201 2.21 -6.95 -6.49
N ASP A 202 1.90 -5.78 -7.06
CA ASP A 202 0.55 -5.42 -7.46
C ASP A 202 0.40 -5.43 -9.00
N GLU A 203 -0.82 -5.67 -9.48
CA GLU A 203 -1.14 -5.79 -10.91
C GLU A 203 -1.05 -4.46 -11.69
N LYS A 204 -0.80 -3.34 -10.99
CA LYS A 204 -0.63 -2.01 -11.59
C LYS A 204 0.81 -1.76 -12.03
N ARG A 205 1.75 -2.66 -11.68
CA ARG A 205 3.11 -2.63 -12.22
C ARG A 205 3.12 -3.02 -13.69
N ASP A 206 3.96 -2.37 -14.46
CA ASP A 206 4.17 -2.72 -15.86
C ASP A 206 5.33 -3.73 -15.98
N PHE A 207 5.01 -5.00 -15.71
CA PHE A 207 6.00 -6.08 -15.74
C PHE A 207 6.52 -6.36 -17.14
N GLU A 208 5.69 -6.23 -18.17
CA GLU A 208 6.11 -6.49 -19.55
C GLU A 208 7.11 -5.44 -20.03
N PHE A 209 6.89 -4.18 -19.66
CA PHE A 209 7.87 -3.12 -19.88
C PHE A 209 9.18 -3.42 -19.14
N LEU A 210 9.10 -3.78 -17.84
CA LEU A 210 10.27 -4.02 -16.99
C LEU A 210 11.17 -5.15 -17.51
N LYS A 211 10.60 -6.23 -18.10
CA LYS A 211 11.35 -7.35 -18.68
C LYS A 211 12.29 -6.93 -19.82
N ASN A 212 11.99 -5.83 -20.48
CA ASN A 212 12.76 -5.35 -21.62
C ASN A 212 13.91 -4.39 -21.24
N LEU A 213 13.94 -3.85 -20.02
CA LEU A 213 14.95 -2.86 -19.62
C LEU A 213 16.36 -3.44 -19.45
N PRO A 214 16.60 -4.54 -18.70
CA PRO A 214 17.96 -4.97 -18.38
C PRO A 214 18.81 -5.35 -19.60
N LYS A 215 18.22 -5.95 -20.63
CA LYS A 215 18.94 -6.34 -21.85
C LYS A 215 19.46 -5.13 -22.64
N ASN A 216 18.82 -3.97 -22.49
CA ASN A 216 19.21 -2.73 -23.17
C ASN A 216 20.15 -1.86 -22.32
N LEU A 217 20.45 -2.26 -21.08
CA LEU A 217 21.34 -1.59 -20.13
C LEU A 217 22.33 -2.60 -19.53
N PRO A 218 23.16 -3.27 -20.34
CA PRO A 218 23.98 -4.43 -19.90
C PRO A 218 25.04 -4.06 -18.86
N ASN A 219 25.44 -2.80 -18.76
CA ASN A 219 26.44 -2.32 -17.81
C ASN A 219 25.88 -1.98 -16.43
N LEU A 220 24.56 -2.14 -16.21
CA LEU A 220 23.88 -1.84 -14.95
C LEU A 220 23.36 -3.12 -14.31
N GLU A 221 23.56 -3.28 -13.02
CA GLU A 221 23.00 -4.38 -12.25
C GLU A 221 21.56 -4.09 -11.82
N PHE A 222 20.67 -5.03 -12.09
CA PHE A 222 19.26 -4.96 -11.72
C PHE A 222 18.94 -5.95 -10.60
N VAL A 223 18.26 -5.48 -9.55
CA VAL A 223 17.68 -6.32 -8.49
C VAL A 223 16.17 -6.15 -8.49
N LEU A 224 15.45 -7.21 -8.88
CA LEU A 224 14.01 -7.20 -9.08
C LEU A 224 13.32 -8.06 -8.03
N VAL A 225 12.54 -7.41 -7.15
CA VAL A 225 11.83 -8.10 -6.05
C VAL A 225 10.35 -8.19 -6.42
N SER A 226 9.89 -9.37 -6.84
CA SER A 226 8.49 -9.60 -7.21
C SER A 226 8.14 -11.09 -7.27
N LYS A 227 6.90 -11.43 -6.90
CA LYS A 227 6.32 -12.76 -7.13
C LYS A 227 5.90 -13.02 -8.58
N PHE A 228 5.82 -11.97 -9.40
CA PHE A 228 5.36 -12.04 -10.79
C PHE A 228 6.52 -12.16 -11.79
N LEU A 229 7.75 -12.14 -11.32
CA LEU A 229 8.96 -12.27 -12.12
C LEU A 229 9.72 -13.54 -11.73
N THR A 230 10.35 -14.15 -12.71
CA THR A 230 11.19 -15.33 -12.55
C THR A 230 12.52 -15.13 -13.25
N GLU A 231 13.55 -15.91 -12.92
CA GLU A 231 14.84 -15.89 -13.63
C GLU A 231 14.68 -16.19 -15.14
N ASN A 232 13.69 -17.02 -15.50
CA ASN A 232 13.39 -17.32 -16.90
C ASN A 232 12.97 -16.08 -17.72
N ASP A 233 12.37 -15.06 -17.08
CA ASP A 233 12.02 -13.83 -17.77
C ASP A 233 13.26 -13.02 -18.19
N PHE A 234 14.45 -13.35 -17.64
CA PHE A 234 15.71 -12.63 -17.84
C PHE A 234 16.88 -13.54 -18.28
N LYS A 235 16.60 -14.73 -18.78
CA LYS A 235 17.63 -15.71 -19.20
C LYS A 235 18.60 -15.20 -20.28
N GLU A 236 18.23 -14.16 -21.01
CA GLU A 236 19.05 -13.50 -22.03
C GLU A 236 19.93 -12.35 -21.45
N THR A 237 19.91 -12.17 -20.14
CA THR A 237 20.68 -11.11 -19.46
C THR A 237 21.54 -11.72 -18.34
N ASN A 238 22.74 -11.17 -18.15
CA ASN A 238 23.64 -11.60 -17.07
C ASN A 238 23.69 -10.56 -15.92
N ASN A 239 22.94 -9.48 -16.04
CA ASN A 239 22.96 -8.32 -15.15
C ASN A 239 21.70 -8.21 -14.26
N THR A 240 20.89 -9.26 -14.18
CA THR A 240 19.61 -9.21 -13.48
C THR A 240 19.50 -10.31 -12.43
N LYS A 241 19.26 -9.91 -11.18
CA LYS A 241 18.92 -10.80 -10.07
C LYS A 241 17.43 -10.68 -9.76
N VAL A 242 16.69 -11.78 -9.82
CA VAL A 242 15.28 -11.86 -9.43
C VAL A 242 15.15 -12.46 -8.03
N ILE A 243 14.43 -11.77 -7.14
CA ILE A 243 14.09 -12.27 -5.80
C ILE A 243 12.57 -12.43 -5.76
N ASN A 244 12.13 -13.70 -5.77
CA ASN A 244 10.71 -14.00 -5.67
C ASN A 244 10.28 -13.92 -4.21
N GLY A 245 9.32 -13.04 -3.89
CA GLY A 245 8.82 -12.94 -2.54
C GLY A 245 7.65 -11.97 -2.40
N VAL A 246 6.87 -12.21 -1.36
CA VAL A 246 5.82 -11.31 -0.88
C VAL A 246 6.04 -11.03 0.60
N TRP A 247 5.62 -9.87 1.04
CA TRP A 247 5.79 -9.41 2.42
C TRP A 247 5.24 -10.41 3.46
N SER A 248 4.13 -11.11 3.15
CA SER A 248 3.49 -12.07 4.07
C SER A 248 4.28 -13.37 4.26
N ASP A 249 5.09 -13.76 3.29
CA ASP A 249 5.72 -15.09 3.24
C ASP A 249 7.11 -15.12 3.88
N LYS A 250 7.63 -13.95 4.27
CA LYS A 250 8.96 -13.79 4.89
C LYS A 250 10.13 -14.38 4.08
N ILE A 251 9.97 -14.56 2.76
CA ILE A 251 11.06 -15.01 1.87
C ILE A 251 12.17 -13.96 1.81
N LEU A 252 11.79 -12.70 1.79
CA LEU A 252 12.66 -11.54 1.95
C LEU A 252 12.25 -10.79 3.22
N THR A 253 13.16 -10.67 4.16
CA THR A 253 12.93 -9.89 5.39
C THR A 253 13.00 -8.40 5.10
N ASP A 254 12.39 -7.58 5.98
CA ASP A 254 12.47 -6.12 5.83
C ASP A 254 13.90 -5.61 5.97
N VAL A 255 14.75 -6.29 6.79
CA VAL A 255 16.19 -5.99 6.91
C VAL A 255 16.93 -6.29 5.61
N GLU A 256 16.66 -7.44 4.97
CA GLU A 256 17.26 -7.76 3.67
C GLU A 256 16.81 -6.77 2.59
N LEU A 257 15.53 -6.39 2.56
CA LEU A 257 15.04 -5.37 1.64
C LEU A 257 15.72 -4.01 1.89
N LYS A 258 15.90 -3.63 3.15
CA LYS A 258 16.65 -2.43 3.52
C LYS A 258 18.08 -2.47 3.00
N ASN A 259 18.76 -3.62 3.12
CA ASN A 259 20.11 -3.80 2.59
C ASN A 259 20.16 -3.70 1.05
N LEU A 260 19.10 -4.13 0.35
CA LEU A 260 19.01 -3.92 -1.10
C LEU A 260 18.87 -2.43 -1.44
N TYR A 261 18.03 -1.68 -0.74
CA TYR A 261 17.94 -0.23 -0.91
C TYR A 261 19.28 0.48 -0.61
N ASP A 262 20.04 0.01 0.35
CA ASP A 262 21.37 0.57 0.69
C ASP A 262 22.38 0.48 -0.48
N THR A 263 22.19 -0.44 -1.41
CA THR A 263 23.04 -0.58 -2.61
C THR A 263 22.40 0.04 -3.86
N ALA A 264 21.15 0.48 -3.78
CA ALA A 264 20.42 0.96 -4.93
C ALA A 264 20.77 2.41 -5.29
N LEU A 265 21.22 2.63 -6.53
CA LEU A 265 21.46 3.94 -7.13
C LEU A 265 20.14 4.63 -7.48
N MET A 266 19.16 3.87 -7.96
CA MET A 266 17.81 4.35 -8.27
C MET A 266 16.77 3.24 -8.12
N SER A 267 15.52 3.63 -7.82
CA SER A 267 14.36 2.76 -7.70
C SER A 267 13.41 2.99 -8.86
N LEU A 268 13.09 1.94 -9.62
CA LEU A 268 12.17 2.02 -10.76
C LEU A 268 10.77 1.57 -10.34
N ILE A 269 9.78 2.38 -10.67
CA ILE A 269 8.36 2.10 -10.41
C ILE A 269 7.55 2.31 -11.69
N PRO A 270 7.72 1.44 -12.71
CA PRO A 270 6.91 1.52 -13.92
C PRO A 270 5.46 1.07 -13.61
N LEU A 271 4.50 1.94 -13.90
CA LEU A 271 3.08 1.73 -13.61
C LEU A 271 2.26 1.77 -14.90
N LYS A 272 1.22 0.93 -14.95
CA LYS A 272 0.13 1.07 -15.92
C LYS A 272 -0.77 2.23 -15.48
N ASP A 273 -1.30 3.00 -16.41
CA ASP A 273 -2.20 4.12 -16.09
C ASP A 273 -3.43 3.64 -15.30
N SER A 274 -3.67 4.26 -14.18
CA SER A 274 -4.75 3.93 -13.26
C SER A 274 -5.01 5.10 -12.30
N TYR A 275 -6.27 5.25 -11.86
CA TYR A 275 -6.61 6.15 -10.74
C TYR A 275 -6.33 5.52 -9.37
N GLN A 276 -6.04 4.24 -9.30
CA GLN A 276 -5.66 3.58 -8.04
C GLN A 276 -4.21 3.93 -7.70
N PRO A 277 -3.93 4.44 -6.48
CA PRO A 277 -2.56 4.69 -6.07
C PRO A 277 -1.78 3.37 -6.02
N SER A 278 -0.65 3.34 -6.68
CA SER A 278 0.29 2.23 -6.67
C SER A 278 1.71 2.74 -6.51
N GLY A 279 2.59 1.92 -5.94
CA GLY A 279 3.99 2.29 -5.73
C GLY A 279 4.25 3.16 -4.50
N GLN A 280 3.24 3.66 -3.81
CA GLN A 280 3.39 4.64 -2.73
C GLN A 280 4.34 4.17 -1.61
N SER A 281 4.15 2.97 -1.06
CA SER A 281 5.02 2.45 0.00
C SER A 281 6.47 2.28 -0.48
N VAL A 282 6.66 1.70 -1.66
CA VAL A 282 8.00 1.49 -2.24
C VAL A 282 8.70 2.81 -2.54
N ALA A 283 7.97 3.80 -3.08
CA ALA A 283 8.54 5.13 -3.35
C ALA A 283 9.00 5.79 -2.04
N LEU A 284 8.14 5.82 -1.01
CA LEU A 284 8.48 6.44 0.27
C LEU A 284 9.65 5.72 0.98
N GLN A 285 9.68 4.37 0.95
CA GLN A 285 10.79 3.57 1.49
C GLN A 285 12.10 3.89 0.75
N SER A 286 12.07 3.91 -0.59
CA SER A 286 13.23 4.26 -1.41
C SER A 286 13.75 5.67 -1.07
N MET A 287 12.86 6.65 -0.99
CA MET A 287 13.20 8.04 -0.66
C MET A 287 13.83 8.16 0.73
N ALA A 288 13.26 7.52 1.75
CA ALA A 288 13.83 7.51 3.11
C ALA A 288 15.22 6.85 3.16
N MET A 289 15.48 5.91 2.25
CA MET A 289 16.77 5.23 2.10
C MET A 289 17.75 5.99 1.17
N LYS A 290 17.45 7.28 0.85
CA LYS A 290 18.25 8.10 -0.10
C LYS A 290 18.40 7.44 -1.46
N VAL A 291 17.36 6.82 -1.95
CA VAL A 291 17.31 6.23 -3.29
C VAL A 291 16.36 7.05 -4.16
N PRO A 292 16.85 7.72 -5.20
CA PRO A 292 16.03 8.46 -6.15
C PRO A 292 14.99 7.54 -6.79
N VAL A 293 13.76 8.03 -6.93
CA VAL A 293 12.64 7.28 -7.47
C VAL A 293 12.31 7.75 -8.87
N LEU A 294 12.31 6.82 -9.82
CA LEU A 294 11.76 7.00 -11.17
C LEU A 294 10.40 6.30 -11.23
N ILE A 295 9.33 7.05 -11.34
CA ILE A 295 7.95 6.53 -11.32
C ILE A 295 7.15 7.02 -12.51
N THR A 296 6.37 6.13 -13.14
CA THR A 296 5.46 6.55 -14.21
C THR A 296 4.45 7.57 -13.68
N ASP A 297 4.30 8.69 -14.37
CA ASP A 297 3.28 9.69 -14.06
C ASP A 297 1.89 9.16 -14.41
N THR A 298 1.15 8.74 -13.39
CA THR A 298 -0.20 8.20 -13.55
C THR A 298 -1.24 9.13 -12.94
N LYS A 299 -2.47 9.03 -13.43
CA LYS A 299 -3.62 9.75 -12.85
C LYS A 299 -3.89 9.42 -11.39
N GLY A 300 -3.40 8.27 -10.90
CA GLY A 300 -3.59 7.81 -9.53
C GLY A 300 -2.45 8.16 -8.58
N PHE A 301 -1.48 8.98 -8.99
CA PHE A 301 -0.43 9.42 -8.08
C PHE A 301 -1.05 10.05 -6.81
N TRP A 302 -0.57 9.68 -5.64
CA TRP A 302 -1.32 9.89 -4.38
C TRP A 302 -1.44 11.35 -3.94
N GLN A 303 -0.46 12.20 -4.26
CA GLN A 303 -0.45 13.59 -3.78
C GLN A 303 0.52 14.47 -4.62
N LYS A 304 0.17 14.80 -5.87
CA LYS A 304 1.04 15.55 -6.80
C LYS A 304 1.53 16.89 -6.27
N ASP A 305 0.75 17.57 -5.43
CA ASP A 305 1.08 18.88 -4.87
C ASP A 305 2.26 18.88 -3.88
N CYS A 306 2.72 17.71 -3.42
CA CYS A 306 3.90 17.57 -2.55
C CYS A 306 5.15 17.07 -3.29
N PHE A 307 5.01 16.65 -4.55
CA PHE A 307 6.10 16.07 -5.32
C PHE A 307 6.36 16.88 -6.58
N SER A 308 7.61 17.31 -6.76
CA SER A 308 8.07 18.09 -7.91
C SER A 308 9.07 17.29 -8.71
N ASP A 309 8.83 17.20 -10.03
CA ASP A 309 9.77 16.52 -10.94
C ASP A 309 11.15 17.11 -10.85
N SER A 310 12.15 16.25 -10.87
CA SER A 310 13.58 16.60 -10.82
C SER A 310 14.01 17.37 -9.54
N GLU A 311 13.11 17.55 -8.58
CA GLU A 311 13.39 18.15 -7.28
C GLU A 311 13.46 17.10 -6.15
N ASN A 312 12.43 16.24 -6.05
CA ASN A 312 12.34 15.20 -5.02
C ASN A 312 11.84 13.84 -5.57
N ILE A 313 11.49 13.76 -6.85
CA ILE A 313 11.09 12.56 -7.58
C ILE A 313 11.37 12.77 -9.07
N PHE A 314 11.46 11.68 -9.84
CA PHE A 314 11.47 11.75 -11.30
C PHE A 314 10.17 11.13 -11.85
N PHE A 315 9.36 11.97 -12.49
CA PHE A 315 8.18 11.51 -13.20
C PHE A 315 8.54 11.06 -14.61
N MET A 316 8.15 9.82 -14.93
CA MET A 316 8.34 9.24 -16.26
C MET A 316 7.01 9.32 -17.01
N GLU A 317 7.00 10.04 -18.13
CA GLU A 317 5.76 10.37 -18.86
C GLU A 317 5.13 9.14 -19.52
N GLU A 318 5.96 8.19 -19.96
CA GLU A 318 5.51 6.98 -20.64
C GLU A 318 6.41 5.77 -20.32
N ASN A 319 5.88 4.55 -20.48
CA ASN A 319 6.62 3.31 -20.33
C ASN A 319 7.12 2.79 -21.68
N THR A 320 7.93 3.60 -22.39
CA THR A 320 8.66 3.11 -23.56
C THR A 320 10.11 2.80 -23.20
N THR A 321 10.65 1.72 -23.73
CA THR A 321 12.03 1.29 -23.46
C THR A 321 13.03 2.38 -23.85
N LYS A 322 12.82 3.02 -25.00
CA LYS A 322 13.68 4.11 -25.49
C LYS A 322 13.73 5.28 -24.49
N TYR A 323 12.56 5.78 -24.07
CA TYR A 323 12.47 6.93 -23.16
C TYR A 323 13.15 6.66 -21.81
N TRP A 324 12.89 5.48 -21.21
CA TRP A 324 13.49 5.14 -19.92
C TRP A 324 15.00 4.93 -20.01
N ILE A 325 15.52 4.33 -21.11
CA ILE A 325 16.96 4.17 -21.34
C ILE A 325 17.65 5.54 -21.46
N GLU A 326 17.08 6.45 -22.26
CA GLU A 326 17.62 7.80 -22.41
C GLU A 326 17.67 8.54 -21.06
N ARG A 327 16.59 8.45 -20.27
CA ARG A 327 16.53 9.07 -18.94
C ARG A 327 17.50 8.43 -17.93
N ILE A 328 17.58 7.11 -17.90
CA ILE A 328 18.50 6.38 -17.00
C ILE A 328 19.95 6.73 -17.34
N ASN A 329 20.33 6.69 -18.61
CA ASN A 329 21.70 7.06 -19.05
C ASN A 329 22.03 8.51 -18.69
N TYR A 330 21.12 9.43 -18.96
CA TYR A 330 21.27 10.82 -18.57
C TYR A 330 21.55 10.98 -17.06
N PHE A 331 20.81 10.27 -16.20
CA PHE A 331 21.02 10.32 -14.75
C PHE A 331 22.33 9.68 -14.30
N ILE A 332 22.79 8.62 -14.98
CA ILE A 332 24.07 7.98 -14.67
C ILE A 332 25.23 8.92 -15.01
N GLU A 333 25.16 9.63 -16.14
CA GLU A 333 26.14 10.64 -16.53
C GLU A 333 26.11 11.87 -15.62
N ASN A 334 24.95 12.16 -15.02
CA ASN A 334 24.72 13.33 -14.18
C ASN A 334 24.37 12.96 -12.71
N LYS A 335 25.21 12.14 -12.05
CA LYS A 335 24.98 11.62 -10.70
C LYS A 335 24.68 12.69 -9.64
N ASN A 336 25.14 13.92 -9.83
CA ASN A 336 24.84 15.03 -8.92
C ASN A 336 23.33 15.36 -8.89
N ILE A 337 22.62 15.20 -10.00
CA ILE A 337 21.16 15.39 -10.06
C ILE A 337 20.48 14.32 -9.21
N LEU A 338 20.86 13.04 -9.36
CA LEU A 338 20.35 11.94 -8.52
C LEU A 338 20.61 12.20 -7.03
N ARG A 339 21.82 12.65 -6.68
CA ARG A 339 22.19 12.94 -5.29
C ARG A 339 21.30 14.05 -4.71
N ASN A 340 21.13 15.15 -5.41
CA ASN A 340 20.31 16.27 -4.94
C ASN A 340 18.84 15.84 -4.75
N VAL A 341 18.27 15.14 -5.72
CA VAL A 341 16.91 14.60 -5.63
C VAL A 341 16.78 13.63 -4.45
N SER A 342 17.79 12.78 -4.20
CA SER A 342 17.74 11.83 -3.07
C SER A 342 17.71 12.52 -1.70
N ILE A 343 18.44 13.62 -1.54
CA ILE A 343 18.46 14.41 -0.30
C ILE A 343 17.11 15.10 -0.08
N ASN A 344 16.57 15.74 -1.12
CA ASN A 344 15.27 16.42 -1.04
C ASN A 344 14.12 15.42 -0.80
N ALA A 345 14.20 14.25 -1.43
CA ALA A 345 13.23 13.17 -1.26
C ALA A 345 13.24 12.62 0.18
N GLU A 346 14.42 12.35 0.75
CA GLU A 346 14.54 11.94 2.15
C GLU A 346 13.92 12.99 3.08
N LYS A 347 14.29 14.27 2.93
CA LYS A 347 13.75 15.37 3.72
C LYS A 347 12.23 15.41 3.65
N LEU A 348 11.66 15.37 2.44
CA LEU A 348 10.21 15.34 2.23
C LEU A 348 9.54 14.21 3.01
N VAL A 349 10.09 12.99 2.96
CA VAL A 349 9.51 11.82 3.64
C VAL A 349 9.63 11.95 5.15
N LEU A 350 10.77 12.36 5.67
CA LEU A 350 10.97 12.56 7.11
C LEU A 350 10.02 13.61 7.69
N GLU A 351 9.75 14.68 6.95
CA GLU A 351 8.90 15.78 7.41
C GLU A 351 7.40 15.51 7.25
N ASN A 352 6.97 14.68 6.26
CA ASN A 352 5.54 14.59 5.90
C ASN A 352 4.95 13.17 5.92
N TYR A 353 5.77 12.12 5.84
CA TYR A 353 5.29 10.75 5.63
C TYR A 353 5.82 9.75 6.67
N ASN A 354 6.05 10.21 7.91
CA ASN A 354 6.45 9.36 9.03
C ASN A 354 5.23 8.85 9.81
N LEU A 355 5.45 7.80 10.63
CA LEU A 355 4.38 7.16 11.40
C LEU A 355 3.77 8.05 12.49
N GLU A 356 4.49 9.01 13.04
CA GLU A 356 3.97 9.92 14.07
C GLU A 356 2.93 10.89 13.48
N ILE A 357 3.25 11.50 12.34
CA ILE A 357 2.31 12.37 11.61
C ILE A 357 1.07 11.57 11.21
N PHE A 358 1.26 10.35 10.70
CA PHE A 358 0.15 9.47 10.35
C PHE A 358 -0.73 9.15 11.57
N PHE A 359 -0.12 8.79 12.71
CA PHE A 359 -0.82 8.50 13.96
C PHE A 359 -1.67 9.70 14.43
N ASN A 360 -1.06 10.88 14.47
CA ASN A 360 -1.74 12.09 14.93
C ASN A 360 -2.93 12.45 14.06
N ASN A 361 -2.79 12.33 12.72
CA ASN A 361 -3.87 12.59 11.79
C ASN A 361 -4.95 11.50 11.84
N LEU A 362 -4.58 10.22 11.92
CA LEU A 362 -5.53 9.13 12.08
C LEU A 362 -6.32 9.26 13.39
N LYS A 363 -5.64 9.60 14.48
CA LYS A 363 -6.27 9.86 15.79
C LYS A 363 -7.30 10.98 15.71
N LYS A 364 -7.01 12.08 15.02
CA LYS A 364 -7.98 13.17 14.78
C LYS A 364 -9.20 12.67 14.01
N ILE A 365 -8.99 11.93 12.92
CA ILE A 365 -10.09 11.40 12.08
C ILE A 365 -11.02 10.49 12.88
N ILE A 366 -10.49 9.61 13.72
CA ILE A 366 -11.32 8.63 14.46
C ILE A 366 -11.96 9.21 15.73
N SER A 367 -11.47 10.37 16.22
CA SER A 367 -12.03 11.07 17.40
C SER A 367 -13.21 11.96 17.06
N ASN A 368 -13.27 12.48 15.84
CA ASN A 368 -14.39 13.26 15.30
C ASN A 368 -15.58 12.35 14.92
#